data_979ea3ec6778d4b6bec20e4e722963b2
#
_entry.id   979ea3ec6778d4b6bec20e4e722963b2
#
_cell.length_a   1.000
_cell.length_b   1.000
_cell.length_c   1.000
_cell.angle_alpha   90.00
_cell.angle_beta   90.00
_cell.angle_gamma   90.00
#
_symmetry.space_group_name_H-M   'P 1'
#
loop_
_entity.id
_entity.type
_entity.pdbx_description
1 polymer ?
#
loop_
_entity_poly.entity_id
_entity_poly.type
_entity_poly.pdbx_seq_one_letter_code
_entity_poly.pdbx_strand_id
1 'polypeptide(L)'
;MTKNQEYALQYADYAMAQMRRYGIPASVTLAQGILESSNGQSRLARNENNHFGIKATSSWIAEGGKYGIYTDDKPNEKFCSYDSVGDSYEHHSRFLKENSRYAGCFKLSPDDYKGWAQSIEKAGYATGGKYAENLQKIIEQNGLQKYDRQVMQEMTAQGRQFGVEHN
;
A
#
# COMPACT_ATOMS: atom_id res chain seq x y z
N MET A 1 -4.81 -15.33 16.70
CA MET A 1 -4.39 -14.32 15.72
C MET A 1 -5.26 -14.46 14.46
N THR A 2 -5.83 -13.37 13.97
CA THR A 2 -6.63 -13.41 12.75
C THR A 2 -5.73 -13.55 11.52
N LYS A 3 -6.34 -13.93 10.38
CA LYS A 3 -5.61 -13.96 9.09
C LYS A 3 -5.04 -12.59 8.74
N ASN A 4 -5.80 -11.52 9.04
CA ASN A 4 -5.35 -10.15 8.80
C ASN A 4 -4.13 -9.80 9.66
N GLN A 5 -4.14 -10.22 10.93
CA GLN A 5 -3.00 -10.01 11.83
C GLN A 5 -1.78 -10.82 11.38
N GLU A 6 -1.98 -12.03 10.89
CA GLU A 6 -0.90 -12.87 10.36
C GLU A 6 -0.26 -12.23 9.13
N TYR A 7 -1.08 -11.72 8.20
CA TYR A 7 -0.59 -11.00 7.03
C TYR A 7 0.21 -9.77 7.46
N ALA A 8 -0.35 -8.98 8.37
CA ALA A 8 0.31 -7.77 8.85
C ALA A 8 1.66 -8.08 9.50
N LEU A 9 1.71 -9.11 10.35
CA LEU A 9 2.96 -9.51 11.00
C LEU A 9 4.02 -9.90 9.96
N GLN A 10 3.62 -10.61 8.92
CA GLN A 10 4.54 -11.05 7.88
C GLN A 10 5.13 -9.88 7.07
N TYR A 11 4.33 -8.85 6.79
CA TYR A 11 4.71 -7.77 5.89
C TYR A 11 4.87 -6.41 6.59
N ALA A 12 4.78 -6.37 7.92
CA ALA A 12 4.88 -5.11 8.67
C ALA A 12 6.18 -4.35 8.40
N ASP A 13 7.31 -5.07 8.28
CA ASP A 13 8.59 -4.41 8.05
C ASP A 13 8.62 -3.67 6.71
N TYR A 14 8.01 -4.23 5.68
CA TYR A 14 7.88 -3.55 4.39
C TYR A 14 7.03 -2.28 4.52
N ALA A 15 5.88 -2.40 5.19
CA ALA A 15 4.96 -1.27 5.36
C ALA A 15 5.58 -0.15 6.20
N MET A 16 6.29 -0.51 7.27
CA MET A 16 6.96 0.46 8.12
C MET A 16 8.11 1.17 7.40
N ALA A 17 8.85 0.45 6.55
CA ALA A 17 9.89 1.05 5.72
C ALA A 17 9.31 2.10 4.77
N GLN A 18 8.15 1.81 4.18
CA GLN A 18 7.47 2.75 3.30
C GLN A 18 6.96 3.98 4.08
N MET A 19 6.48 3.78 5.30
CA MET A 19 6.08 4.89 6.15
C MET A 19 7.26 5.80 6.48
N ARG A 20 8.42 5.23 6.85
CA ARG A 20 9.62 6.01 7.13
C ARG A 20 10.04 6.85 5.93
N ARG A 21 9.99 6.26 4.75
CA ARG A 21 10.47 6.89 3.52
C ARG A 21 9.51 7.92 2.96
N TYR A 22 8.20 7.60 2.93
CA TYR A 22 7.21 8.41 2.21
C TYR A 22 6.19 9.09 3.11
N GLY A 23 6.10 8.70 4.38
CA GLY A 23 5.10 9.25 5.28
C GLY A 23 3.70 8.68 5.08
N ILE A 24 3.59 7.52 4.41
CA ILE A 24 2.32 6.81 4.23
C ILE A 24 2.09 5.93 5.45
N PRO A 25 0.94 6.01 6.15
CA PRO A 25 0.73 5.17 7.32
C PRO A 25 0.93 3.69 7.02
N ALA A 26 1.76 3.00 7.82
CA ALA A 26 1.99 1.57 7.65
C ALA A 26 0.67 0.79 7.73
N SER A 27 -0.23 1.22 8.62
CA SER A 27 -1.54 0.60 8.79
C SER A 27 -2.38 0.65 7.50
N VAL A 28 -2.36 1.78 6.80
CA VAL A 28 -3.11 1.95 5.54
C VAL A 28 -2.51 1.06 4.45
N THR A 29 -1.19 1.05 4.33
CA THR A 29 -0.52 0.19 3.35
C THR A 29 -0.85 -1.29 3.60
N LEU A 30 -0.78 -1.73 4.87
CA LEU A 30 -1.12 -3.11 5.24
C LEU A 30 -2.59 -3.43 4.95
N ALA A 31 -3.50 -2.53 5.30
CA ALA A 31 -4.93 -2.74 5.05
C ALA A 31 -5.23 -2.85 3.56
N GLN A 32 -4.60 -2.02 2.74
CA GLN A 32 -4.73 -2.11 1.28
C GLN A 32 -4.18 -3.45 0.76
N GLY A 33 -3.01 -3.87 1.25
CA GLY A 33 -2.43 -5.15 0.89
C GLY A 33 -3.34 -6.32 1.25
N ILE A 34 -3.92 -6.31 2.44
CA ILE A 34 -4.87 -7.32 2.91
C ILE A 34 -6.07 -7.40 1.96
N LEU A 35 -6.67 -6.25 1.70
CA LEU A 35 -7.90 -6.18 0.90
C LEU A 35 -7.65 -6.55 -0.57
N GLU A 36 -6.59 -6.00 -1.16
CA GLU A 36 -6.33 -6.17 -2.60
C GLU A 36 -5.75 -7.54 -2.96
N SER A 37 -5.07 -8.19 -2.02
CA SER A 37 -4.41 -9.47 -2.28
C SER A 37 -5.11 -10.68 -1.65
N SER A 38 -6.25 -10.47 -1.00
CA SER A 38 -6.91 -11.53 -0.21
C SER A 38 -5.92 -12.17 0.77
N ASN A 39 -5.28 -11.33 1.59
CA ASN A 39 -4.25 -11.78 2.55
C ASN A 39 -3.06 -12.48 1.88
N GLY A 40 -2.69 -12.02 0.69
CA GLY A 40 -1.59 -12.61 -0.08
C GLY A 40 -1.94 -13.91 -0.80
N GLN A 41 -3.22 -14.30 -0.79
CA GLN A 41 -3.66 -15.58 -1.36
C GLN A 41 -4.17 -15.49 -2.79
N SER A 42 -4.38 -14.31 -3.33
CA SER A 42 -4.84 -14.16 -4.72
C SER A 42 -3.80 -14.72 -5.70
N ARG A 43 -4.26 -15.12 -6.89
CA ARG A 43 -3.36 -15.61 -7.94
C ARG A 43 -2.33 -14.54 -8.30
N LEU A 44 -2.75 -13.29 -8.38
CA LEU A 44 -1.88 -12.18 -8.70
C LEU A 44 -0.78 -11.99 -7.65
N ALA A 45 -1.14 -12.05 -6.36
CA ALA A 45 -0.17 -11.94 -5.27
C ALA A 45 0.83 -13.11 -5.27
N ARG A 46 0.33 -14.34 -5.45
CA ARG A 46 1.18 -15.54 -5.39
C ARG A 46 2.08 -15.69 -6.63
N ASN A 47 1.57 -15.34 -7.81
CA ASN A 47 2.29 -15.57 -9.05
C ASN A 47 3.18 -14.39 -9.44
N GLU A 48 2.76 -13.15 -9.12
CA GLU A 48 3.46 -11.94 -9.58
C GLU A 48 4.01 -11.11 -8.43
N ASN A 49 3.87 -11.55 -7.18
CA ASN A 49 4.23 -10.76 -5.99
C ASN A 49 3.51 -9.40 -5.94
N ASN A 50 2.40 -9.27 -6.64
CA ASN A 50 1.64 -8.03 -6.74
C ASN A 50 0.51 -8.04 -5.70
N HIS A 51 0.72 -7.34 -4.59
CA HIS A 51 -0.21 -7.31 -3.46
C HIS A 51 -1.25 -6.18 -3.54
N PHE A 52 -1.08 -5.25 -4.47
CA PHE A 52 -1.94 -4.06 -4.54
C PHE A 52 -2.77 -3.97 -5.83
N GLY A 53 -2.63 -4.96 -6.70
CA GLY A 53 -3.40 -4.98 -7.94
C GLY A 53 -3.01 -3.90 -8.94
N ILE A 54 -1.77 -3.46 -8.94
CA ILE A 54 -1.31 -2.37 -9.81
C ILE A 54 -1.15 -2.90 -11.23
N LYS A 55 -1.84 -2.22 -12.16
CA LYS A 55 -1.80 -2.56 -13.58
C LYS A 55 -0.50 -2.07 -14.22
N ALA A 56 0.00 -2.85 -15.16
CA ALA A 56 1.19 -2.49 -15.94
C ALA A 56 0.80 -1.45 -17.00
N THR A 57 1.36 -0.26 -16.87
CA THR A 57 1.16 0.82 -17.84
C THR A 57 2.11 0.66 -19.02
N SER A 58 1.87 1.43 -20.09
CA SER A 58 2.79 1.48 -21.23
C SER A 58 4.19 1.90 -20.78
N SER A 59 4.28 2.87 -19.86
CA SER A 59 5.56 3.32 -19.31
C SER A 59 6.29 2.22 -18.56
N TRP A 60 5.56 1.48 -17.72
CA TRP A 60 6.13 0.36 -16.97
C TRP A 60 6.77 -0.66 -17.91
N ILE A 61 6.04 -1.04 -18.97
CA ILE A 61 6.49 -2.01 -19.95
C ILE A 61 7.68 -1.47 -20.76
N ALA A 62 7.59 -0.21 -21.19
CA ALA A 62 8.64 0.44 -21.97
C ALA A 62 9.96 0.53 -21.22
N GLU A 63 9.90 0.65 -19.88
CA GLU A 63 11.08 0.71 -19.02
C GLU A 63 11.61 -0.67 -18.64
N GLY A 64 11.06 -1.74 -19.24
CA GLY A 64 11.52 -3.10 -19.00
C GLY A 64 10.83 -3.79 -17.84
N GLY A 65 9.74 -3.23 -17.31
CA GLY A 65 8.99 -3.84 -16.23
C GLY A 65 8.28 -5.12 -16.66
N LYS A 66 8.31 -6.12 -15.79
CA LYS A 66 7.67 -7.40 -16.02
C LYS A 66 6.18 -7.32 -15.74
N TYR A 67 5.39 -8.14 -16.40
CA TYR A 67 3.95 -8.19 -16.17
C TYR A 67 3.39 -9.59 -16.39
N GLY A 68 2.24 -9.84 -15.75
CA GLY A 68 1.44 -11.04 -16.01
C GLY A 68 0.09 -10.62 -16.59
N ILE A 69 -0.56 -11.54 -17.29
CA ILE A 69 -1.85 -11.29 -17.93
C ILE A 69 -2.94 -12.02 -17.16
N TYR A 70 -3.96 -11.28 -16.73
CA TYR A 70 -5.07 -11.81 -15.93
C TYR A 70 -6.39 -11.21 -16.40
N THR A 71 -7.46 -11.96 -16.23
CA THR A 71 -8.81 -11.45 -16.44
C THR A 71 -9.33 -10.92 -15.12
N ASP A 72 -9.69 -9.65 -15.09
CA ASP A 72 -10.31 -8.97 -13.95
C ASP A 72 -11.57 -8.27 -14.47
N ASP A 73 -11.71 -6.96 -14.39
CA ASP A 73 -12.85 -6.23 -14.96
C ASP A 73 -12.94 -6.40 -16.47
N LYS A 74 -11.77 -6.56 -17.11
CA LYS A 74 -11.65 -6.80 -18.55
C LYS A 74 -10.81 -8.07 -18.79
N PRO A 75 -11.01 -8.77 -19.91
CA PRO A 75 -10.16 -9.90 -20.23
C PRO A 75 -8.75 -9.46 -20.63
N ASN A 76 -7.77 -10.29 -20.28
CA ASN A 76 -6.39 -10.12 -20.71
C ASN A 76 -5.74 -8.79 -20.30
N GLU A 77 -6.01 -8.36 -19.07
CA GLU A 77 -5.36 -7.17 -18.51
C GLU A 77 -3.95 -7.49 -18.05
N LYS A 78 -3.05 -6.52 -18.22
CA LYS A 78 -1.65 -6.65 -17.79
C LYS A 78 -1.48 -6.04 -16.40
N PHE A 79 -0.92 -6.82 -15.49
CA PHE A 79 -0.61 -6.39 -14.11
C PHE A 79 0.88 -6.47 -13.89
N CYS A 80 1.42 -5.52 -13.12
CA CYS A 80 2.83 -5.52 -12.79
C CYS A 80 3.24 -6.82 -12.10
N SER A 81 4.43 -7.31 -12.44
CA SER A 81 5.06 -8.46 -11.81
C SER A 81 6.35 -8.00 -11.14
N TYR A 82 6.61 -8.48 -9.95
CA TYR A 82 7.76 -8.07 -9.14
C TYR A 82 8.60 -9.26 -8.75
N ASP A 83 9.89 -9.01 -8.53
CA ASP A 83 10.82 -10.06 -8.10
C ASP A 83 10.63 -10.42 -6.62
N SER A 84 10.05 -9.51 -5.84
CA SER A 84 9.76 -9.76 -4.42
C SER A 84 8.48 -9.03 -4.01
N VAL A 85 7.90 -9.46 -2.89
CA VAL A 85 6.75 -8.76 -2.30
C VAL A 85 7.15 -7.35 -1.87
N GLY A 86 8.36 -7.20 -1.33
CA GLY A 86 8.87 -5.87 -0.95
C GLY A 86 8.88 -4.87 -2.10
N ASP A 87 9.17 -5.34 -3.32
CA ASP A 87 9.15 -4.48 -4.50
C ASP A 87 7.74 -3.99 -4.82
N SER A 88 6.72 -4.81 -4.57
CA SER A 88 5.33 -4.37 -4.76
C SER A 88 4.95 -3.31 -3.72
N TYR A 89 5.46 -3.41 -2.49
CA TYR A 89 5.24 -2.39 -1.45
C TYR A 89 5.90 -1.06 -1.83
N GLU A 90 7.13 -1.11 -2.34
CA GLU A 90 7.83 0.10 -2.81
C GLU A 90 7.09 0.73 -4.00
N HIS A 91 6.68 -0.08 -4.97
CA HIS A 91 5.95 0.43 -6.14
C HIS A 91 4.60 1.04 -5.75
N HIS A 92 3.89 0.44 -4.80
CA HIS A 92 2.64 0.99 -4.28
C HIS A 92 2.85 2.40 -3.71
N SER A 93 3.90 2.59 -2.91
CA SER A 93 4.22 3.91 -2.35
C SER A 93 4.52 4.93 -3.44
N ARG A 94 5.34 4.54 -4.42
CA ARG A 94 5.67 5.40 -5.55
C ARG A 94 4.45 5.71 -6.41
N PHE A 95 3.58 4.74 -6.60
CA PHE A 95 2.32 4.92 -7.31
C PHE A 95 1.49 6.04 -6.66
N LEU A 96 1.36 6.03 -5.34
CA LEU A 96 0.65 7.10 -4.63
C LEU A 96 1.40 8.43 -4.69
N LYS A 97 2.72 8.41 -4.55
CA LYS A 97 3.54 9.61 -4.50
C LYS A 97 3.63 10.31 -5.86
N GLU A 98 3.77 9.53 -6.94
CA GLU A 98 4.00 10.07 -8.28
C GLU A 98 2.72 10.42 -9.03
N ASN A 99 1.59 9.91 -8.59
CA ASN A 99 0.30 10.15 -9.24
C ASN A 99 -0.38 11.37 -8.62
N SER A 100 -0.49 12.44 -9.38
CA SER A 100 -0.96 13.76 -8.89
C SER A 100 -2.32 13.72 -8.20
N ARG A 101 -3.20 12.77 -8.56
CA ARG A 101 -4.52 12.67 -7.93
C ARG A 101 -4.46 12.34 -6.44
N TYR A 102 -3.33 11.75 -6.00
CA TYR A 102 -3.12 11.42 -4.59
C TYR A 102 -2.29 12.46 -3.83
N ALA A 103 -1.93 13.57 -4.47
CA ALA A 103 -1.08 14.60 -3.85
C ALA A 103 -1.66 15.12 -2.53
N GLY A 104 -2.98 15.24 -2.44
CA GLY A 104 -3.65 15.72 -1.21
C GLY A 104 -3.45 14.80 -0.01
N CYS A 105 -3.24 13.51 -0.24
CA CYS A 105 -2.98 12.56 0.86
C CYS A 105 -1.71 12.95 1.64
N PHE A 106 -0.68 13.37 0.92
CA PHE A 106 0.63 13.67 1.50
C PHE A 106 0.66 14.96 2.32
N LYS A 107 -0.44 15.72 2.35
CA LYS A 107 -0.62 16.87 3.24
C LYS A 107 -1.08 16.46 4.63
N LEU A 108 -1.52 15.21 4.78
CA LEU A 108 -1.99 14.66 6.05
C LEU A 108 -0.81 14.17 6.89
N SER A 109 -1.02 14.14 8.22
CA SER A 109 -0.03 13.56 9.12
C SER A 109 0.19 12.08 8.78
N PRO A 110 1.44 11.56 8.89
CA PRO A 110 1.73 10.15 8.61
C PRO A 110 0.99 9.15 9.49
N ASP A 111 0.45 9.58 10.64
CA ASP A 111 -0.32 8.70 11.52
C ASP A 111 -1.84 8.94 11.45
N ASP A 112 -2.29 9.79 10.54
CA ASP A 112 -3.72 10.05 10.32
C ASP A 112 -4.30 9.01 9.36
N TYR A 113 -4.42 7.77 9.83
CA TYR A 113 -4.89 6.69 8.96
C TYR A 113 -6.32 6.91 8.46
N LYS A 114 -7.19 7.53 9.27
CA LYS A 114 -8.58 7.81 8.86
C LYS A 114 -8.61 8.82 7.72
N GLY A 115 -7.86 9.90 7.85
CA GLY A 115 -7.76 10.90 6.80
C GLY A 115 -7.14 10.33 5.53
N TRP A 116 -6.10 9.51 5.67
CA TRP A 116 -5.48 8.84 4.52
C TRP A 116 -6.46 7.93 3.80
N ALA A 117 -7.19 7.08 4.53
CA ALA A 117 -8.16 6.17 3.94
C ALA A 117 -9.24 6.94 3.16
N GLN A 118 -9.78 8.00 3.75
CA GLN A 118 -10.79 8.85 3.11
C GLN A 118 -10.24 9.56 1.87
N SER A 119 -9.01 10.06 1.94
CA SER A 119 -8.39 10.78 0.84
C SER A 119 -8.09 9.85 -0.35
N ILE A 120 -7.63 8.63 -0.07
CA ILE A 120 -7.37 7.62 -1.09
C ILE A 120 -8.66 7.23 -1.81
N GLU A 121 -9.76 7.03 -1.06
CA GLU A 121 -11.06 6.73 -1.67
C GLU A 121 -11.55 7.90 -2.52
N LYS A 122 -11.49 9.11 -1.99
CA LYS A 122 -11.93 10.32 -2.70
C LYS A 122 -11.14 10.55 -3.99
N ALA A 123 -9.86 10.18 -3.99
CA ALA A 123 -9.02 10.28 -5.17
C ALA A 123 -9.29 9.17 -6.21
N GLY A 124 -10.17 8.21 -5.89
CA GLY A 124 -10.59 7.20 -6.84
C GLY A 124 -9.72 5.95 -6.91
N TYR A 125 -9.06 5.58 -5.82
CA TYR A 125 -8.25 4.36 -5.79
C TYR A 125 -9.09 3.11 -6.08
N ALA A 126 -10.33 3.10 -5.57
CA ALA A 126 -11.27 2.00 -5.79
C ALA A 126 -12.67 2.56 -6.02
N THR A 127 -13.53 1.76 -6.66
CA THR A 127 -14.93 2.10 -6.89
C THR A 127 -15.81 1.48 -5.80
N GLY A 128 -17.06 1.94 -5.67
CA GLY A 128 -18.05 1.32 -4.78
C GLY A 128 -18.38 2.09 -3.51
N GLY A 129 -17.63 3.14 -3.15
CA GLY A 129 -18.01 4.08 -2.10
C GLY A 129 -17.83 3.63 -0.66
N LYS A 130 -17.23 2.46 -0.40
CA LYS A 130 -16.99 1.94 0.95
C LYS A 130 -15.53 1.59 1.23
N TYR A 131 -14.65 2.01 0.37
CA TYR A 131 -13.25 1.62 0.46
C TYR A 131 -12.60 2.12 1.76
N ALA A 132 -12.79 3.39 2.08
CA ALA A 132 -12.25 3.98 3.30
C ALA A 132 -12.80 3.31 4.56
N GLU A 133 -14.10 3.04 4.59
CA GLU A 133 -14.73 2.35 5.71
C GLU A 133 -14.15 0.96 5.90
N ASN A 134 -13.96 0.22 4.81
CA ASN A 134 -13.37 -1.11 4.86
C ASN A 134 -11.93 -1.08 5.36
N LEU A 135 -11.12 -0.13 4.88
CA LEU A 135 -9.75 0.02 5.35
C LEU A 135 -9.71 0.35 6.84
N GLN A 136 -10.55 1.27 7.30
CA GLN A 136 -10.58 1.65 8.72
C GLN A 136 -11.00 0.49 9.61
N LYS A 137 -11.96 -0.33 9.17
CA LYS A 137 -12.37 -1.54 9.90
C LYS A 137 -11.21 -2.53 10.03
N ILE A 138 -10.52 -2.80 8.94
CA ILE A 138 -9.37 -3.72 8.94
C ILE A 138 -8.31 -3.22 9.93
N ILE A 139 -8.00 -1.95 9.87
CA ILE A 139 -7.00 -1.33 10.75
C ILE A 139 -7.41 -1.46 12.21
N GLU A 140 -8.65 -1.05 12.53
CA GLU A 140 -9.11 -0.97 13.93
C GLU A 140 -9.37 -2.34 14.54
N GLN A 141 -9.96 -3.26 13.78
CA GLN A 141 -10.24 -4.61 14.26
C GLN A 141 -8.98 -5.44 14.49
N ASN A 142 -7.89 -5.11 13.83
CA ASN A 142 -6.65 -5.86 13.92
C ASN A 142 -5.51 -5.10 14.62
N GLY A 143 -5.81 -3.90 15.11
CA GLY A 143 -4.84 -3.10 15.86
C GLY A 143 -3.63 -2.67 15.06
N LEU A 144 -3.80 -2.44 13.75
CA LEU A 144 -2.67 -2.12 12.86
C LEU A 144 -2.04 -0.76 13.14
N GLN A 145 -2.74 0.12 13.89
CA GLN A 145 -2.21 1.43 14.28
C GLN A 145 -0.91 1.31 15.09
N LYS A 146 -0.68 0.17 15.71
CA LYS A 146 0.56 -0.05 16.50
C LYS A 146 1.81 0.10 15.64
N TYR A 147 1.74 -0.24 14.36
CA TYR A 147 2.88 -0.09 13.45
C TYR A 147 3.14 1.37 13.13
N ASP A 148 2.08 2.17 13.00
CA ASP A 148 2.20 3.62 12.80
C ASP A 148 2.85 4.27 14.00
N ARG A 149 2.39 3.91 15.21
CA ARG A 149 2.96 4.44 16.46
C ARG A 149 4.43 4.09 16.61
N GLN A 150 4.80 2.86 16.25
CA GLN A 150 6.19 2.42 16.32
C GLN A 150 7.09 3.30 15.43
N VAL A 151 6.68 3.55 14.20
CA VAL A 151 7.44 4.38 13.27
C VAL A 151 7.48 5.84 13.76
N MET A 152 6.35 6.38 14.26
CA MET A 152 6.32 7.74 14.78
C MET A 152 7.31 7.91 15.95
N GLN A 153 7.34 6.95 16.85
CA GLN A 153 8.26 6.96 18.00
C GLN A 153 9.73 6.89 17.55
N GLU A 154 10.04 6.00 16.61
CA GLU A 154 11.39 5.87 16.04
C GLU A 154 11.85 7.17 15.38
N MET A 155 11.00 7.75 14.53
CA MET A 155 11.35 8.97 13.80
C MET A 155 11.57 10.14 14.75
N THR A 156 10.72 10.27 15.77
CA THR A 156 10.88 11.30 16.80
C THR A 156 12.18 11.12 17.57
N ALA A 157 12.46 9.89 18.04
CA ALA A 157 13.66 9.59 18.81
C ALA A 157 14.95 9.83 18.02
N GLN A 158 14.91 9.62 16.70
CA GLN A 158 16.06 9.81 15.81
C GLN A 158 16.14 11.22 15.22
N GLY A 159 15.19 12.10 15.52
CA GLY A 159 15.13 13.44 14.92
C GLY A 159 14.95 13.44 13.41
N ARG A 160 14.33 12.38 12.87
CA ARG A 160 14.12 12.24 11.42
C ARG A 160 12.79 12.81 10.99
N GLN A 161 12.73 13.26 9.73
CA GLN A 161 11.51 13.79 9.12
C GLN A 161 10.97 12.79 8.09
N PHE A 162 9.62 12.72 8.02
CA PHE A 162 8.92 11.90 7.04
C PHE A 162 9.02 12.53 5.65
N GLY A 163 9.02 11.69 4.63
CA GLY A 163 8.99 12.16 3.24
C GLY A 163 10.31 12.71 2.72
N VAL A 164 11.38 12.62 3.51
CA VAL A 164 12.72 13.01 3.07
C VAL A 164 13.43 11.76 2.57
N GLU A 165 13.77 11.75 1.28
CA GLU A 165 14.55 10.66 0.71
C GLU A 165 16.00 10.81 1.13
N HIS A 166 16.53 9.78 1.77
CA HIS A 166 17.95 9.67 2.05
C HIS A 166 18.57 8.82 0.93
N ASN A 167 19.32 9.47 0.09
CA ASN A 167 20.11 8.77 -0.93
C ASN A 167 21.39 8.24 -0.30
#